data_7e112a46116adeca9731c3942c7b6819
#
_entry.id   7e112a46116adeca9731c3942c7b6819
#
_cell.length_a   1.000
_cell.length_b   1.000
_cell.length_c   1.000
_cell.angle_alpha   90.00
_cell.angle_beta   90.00
_cell.angle_gamma   90.00
#
_symmetry.space_group_name_H-M   'P 1'
#
loop_
_entity.id
_entity.type
_entity.pdbx_description
1 polymer ?
#
loop_
_entity_poly.entity_id
_entity_poly.type
_entity_poly.pdbx_seq_one_letter_code
_entity_poly.pdbx_strand_id
1 'polypeptide(L)'
;MNQRLLGILLDSFPKILLPGLTMTIPLTVISFAIAMVIAVAVAMVQFAKVPVLRQICRFYIWVIRGTPLLVQLYVIFYGLPKLGVILDPFPSAIIVFSINEGAYCAETMRAALESVPAGQMEAGYCVGMNYLQIMRRIVLPQAFRTDFPPLSNSLISMVKDTSLAANITVMEMFMATQRIVARTYEPLVLYMEVGLIYLLFCTVLTWVQRAGEKRLNASGYRKE
;
A
#
# COMPACT_ATOMS: atom_id res chain seq x y z
N MET A 1 -12.96 -28.00 -22.93
CA MET A 1 -13.24 -27.55 -21.58
C MET A 1 -14.54 -28.18 -21.13
N ASN A 2 -14.58 -28.87 -19.99
CA ASN A 2 -15.74 -29.64 -19.57
C ASN A 2 -16.91 -28.68 -19.25
N GLN A 3 -18.14 -28.93 -19.74
CA GLN A 3 -19.30 -28.05 -19.53
C GLN A 3 -19.51 -27.71 -18.02
N ARG A 4 -19.20 -28.67 -17.14
CA ARG A 4 -19.22 -28.48 -15.69
C ARG A 4 -18.25 -27.37 -15.22
N LEU A 5 -17.02 -27.36 -15.72
CA LEU A 5 -16.02 -26.35 -15.34
C LEU A 5 -16.41 -24.95 -15.81
N LEU A 6 -16.95 -24.84 -17.02
CA LEU A 6 -17.46 -23.57 -17.54
C LEU A 6 -18.61 -23.04 -16.67
N GLY A 7 -19.53 -23.93 -16.28
CA GLY A 7 -20.63 -23.57 -15.37
C GLY A 7 -20.13 -23.06 -14.01
N ILE A 8 -19.08 -23.71 -13.43
CA ILE A 8 -18.47 -23.28 -12.17
C ILE A 8 -17.85 -21.87 -12.34
N LEU A 9 -17.07 -21.62 -13.40
CA LEU A 9 -16.44 -20.32 -13.64
C LEU A 9 -17.47 -19.19 -13.81
N LEU A 10 -18.52 -19.42 -14.58
CA LEU A 10 -19.57 -18.40 -14.78
C LEU A 10 -20.34 -18.08 -13.48
N ASP A 11 -20.53 -19.08 -12.61
CA ASP A 11 -21.19 -18.90 -11.31
C ASP A 11 -20.25 -18.27 -10.26
N SER A 12 -18.96 -18.60 -10.27
CA SER A 12 -17.97 -18.11 -9.31
C SER A 12 -17.53 -16.67 -9.60
N PHE A 13 -17.41 -16.28 -10.86
CA PHE A 13 -16.90 -14.97 -11.25
C PHE A 13 -17.58 -13.79 -10.52
N PRO A 14 -18.91 -13.64 -10.53
CA PRO A 14 -19.56 -12.55 -9.80
C PRO A 14 -19.41 -12.69 -8.26
N LYS A 15 -19.35 -13.93 -7.76
CA LYS A 15 -19.18 -14.22 -6.32
C LYS A 15 -17.78 -13.88 -5.80
N ILE A 16 -16.78 -13.86 -6.66
CA ILE A 16 -15.42 -13.45 -6.35
C ILE A 16 -15.23 -11.95 -6.61
N LEU A 17 -15.74 -11.45 -7.73
CA LEU A 17 -15.61 -10.06 -8.13
C LEU A 17 -16.31 -9.10 -7.14
N LEU A 18 -17.50 -9.45 -6.65
CA LEU A 18 -18.26 -8.60 -5.72
C LEU A 18 -17.50 -8.35 -4.41
N PRO A 19 -16.96 -9.34 -3.68
CA PRO A 19 -16.06 -9.11 -2.55
C PRO A 19 -14.81 -8.31 -2.92
N GLY A 20 -14.33 -8.45 -4.16
CA GLY A 20 -13.24 -7.61 -4.68
C GLY A 20 -13.58 -6.13 -4.63
N LEU A 21 -14.75 -5.76 -5.11
CA LEU A 21 -15.20 -4.37 -5.15
C LEU A 21 -15.64 -3.84 -3.78
N THR A 22 -16.27 -4.69 -2.96
CA THR A 22 -16.89 -4.25 -1.70
C THR A 22 -15.99 -4.41 -0.47
N MET A 23 -14.94 -5.24 -0.55
CA MET A 23 -14.02 -5.49 0.58
C MET A 23 -12.56 -5.24 0.19
N THR A 24 -12.03 -5.86 -0.88
CA THR A 24 -10.63 -5.70 -1.28
C THR A 24 -10.29 -4.24 -1.61
N ILE A 25 -11.09 -3.58 -2.45
CA ILE A 25 -10.84 -2.18 -2.82
C ILE A 25 -11.00 -1.23 -1.63
N PRO A 26 -12.08 -1.24 -0.83
CA PRO A 26 -12.19 -0.40 0.35
C PRO A 26 -11.06 -0.64 1.36
N LEU A 27 -10.70 -1.90 1.63
CA LEU A 27 -9.58 -2.23 2.52
C LEU A 27 -8.27 -1.60 2.02
N THR A 28 -7.97 -1.75 0.73
CA THR A 28 -6.79 -1.14 0.11
C THR A 28 -6.81 0.39 0.23
N VAL A 29 -7.89 1.03 -0.18
CA VAL A 29 -7.98 2.50 -0.22
C VAL A 29 -7.88 3.11 1.18
N ILE A 30 -8.63 2.57 2.15
CA ILE A 30 -8.63 3.09 3.52
C ILE A 30 -7.26 2.89 4.16
N SER A 31 -6.70 1.67 4.06
CA SER A 31 -5.40 1.36 4.65
C SER A 31 -4.29 2.18 4.01
N PHE A 32 -4.30 2.34 2.69
CA PHE A 32 -3.30 3.15 1.98
C PHE A 32 -3.40 4.63 2.33
N ALA A 33 -4.61 5.19 2.45
CA ALA A 33 -4.79 6.57 2.87
C ALA A 33 -4.22 6.85 4.26
N ILE A 34 -4.46 5.94 5.22
CA ILE A 34 -3.89 6.05 6.57
C ILE A 34 -2.37 5.83 6.52
N ALA A 35 -1.89 4.85 5.75
CA ALA A 35 -0.47 4.59 5.54
C ALA A 35 0.27 5.83 5.01
N MET A 36 -0.33 6.57 4.07
CA MET A 36 0.23 7.81 3.54
C MET A 36 0.40 8.90 4.61
N VAL A 37 -0.58 9.04 5.51
CA VAL A 37 -0.49 9.99 6.64
C VAL A 37 0.68 9.60 7.56
N ILE A 38 0.79 8.32 7.92
CA ILE A 38 1.89 7.79 8.73
C ILE A 38 3.22 8.01 8.01
N ALA A 39 3.31 7.67 6.73
CA ALA A 39 4.51 7.77 5.92
C ALA A 39 5.04 9.20 5.84
N VAL A 40 4.16 10.16 5.55
CA VAL A 40 4.54 11.59 5.51
C VAL A 40 5.06 12.04 6.87
N ALA A 41 4.36 11.75 7.96
CA ALA A 41 4.79 12.13 9.30
C ALA A 41 6.18 11.55 9.65
N VAL A 42 6.36 10.25 9.41
CA VAL A 42 7.62 9.54 9.70
C VAL A 42 8.76 10.03 8.80
N ALA A 43 8.53 10.20 7.50
CA ALA A 43 9.54 10.69 6.55
C ALA A 43 9.99 12.12 6.91
N MET A 44 9.06 13.01 7.25
CA MET A 44 9.37 14.39 7.64
C MET A 44 10.19 14.46 8.93
N VAL A 45 9.84 13.64 9.93
CA VAL A 45 10.63 13.55 11.19
C VAL A 45 12.05 13.06 10.92
N GLN A 46 12.21 12.07 10.06
CA GLN A 46 13.53 11.55 9.71
C GLN A 46 14.36 12.57 8.91
N PHE A 47 13.74 13.25 7.96
CA PHE A 47 14.38 14.28 7.13
C PHE A 47 14.80 15.51 7.97
N ALA A 48 13.94 15.96 8.90
CA ALA A 48 14.23 17.06 9.81
C ALA A 48 15.31 16.72 10.88
N LYS A 49 15.72 15.44 10.96
CA LYS A 49 16.76 14.94 11.86
C LYS A 49 16.51 15.22 13.35
N VAL A 50 15.23 15.29 13.78
CA VAL A 50 14.87 15.50 15.19
C VAL A 50 15.36 14.31 16.03
N PRO A 51 16.33 14.47 16.97
CA PRO A 51 17.15 13.35 17.46
C PRO A 51 16.35 12.20 18.06
N VAL A 52 15.48 12.46 19.04
CA VAL A 52 14.70 11.41 19.75
C VAL A 52 13.62 10.82 18.84
N LEU A 53 12.83 11.67 18.17
CA LEU A 53 11.76 11.21 17.27
C LEU A 53 12.31 10.40 16.09
N ARG A 54 13.48 10.78 15.57
CA ARG A 54 14.15 10.03 14.52
C ARG A 54 14.50 8.60 14.95
N GLN A 55 14.94 8.40 16.19
CA GLN A 55 15.25 7.06 16.72
C GLN A 55 13.98 6.21 16.85
N ILE A 56 12.88 6.80 17.34
CA ILE A 56 11.58 6.13 17.46
C ILE A 56 11.08 5.72 16.05
N CYS A 57 11.15 6.62 15.07
CA CYS A 57 10.77 6.32 13.69
C CYS A 57 11.63 5.20 13.08
N ARG A 58 12.94 5.21 13.34
CA ARG A 58 13.84 4.14 12.88
C ARG A 58 13.51 2.80 13.52
N PHE A 59 13.23 2.78 14.82
CA PHE A 59 12.82 1.57 15.53
C PHE A 59 11.50 1.03 14.95
N TYR A 60 10.50 1.88 14.73
CA TYR A 60 9.26 1.52 14.09
C TYR A 60 9.49 0.87 12.71
N ILE A 61 10.24 1.54 11.84
CA ILE A 61 10.55 1.02 10.50
C ILE A 61 11.31 -0.31 10.58
N TRP A 62 12.29 -0.42 11.48
CA TRP A 62 13.07 -1.64 11.68
C TRP A 62 12.19 -2.82 12.09
N VAL A 63 11.33 -2.65 13.08
CA VAL A 63 10.41 -3.69 13.55
C VAL A 63 9.44 -4.12 12.44
N ILE A 64 8.75 -3.13 11.85
CA ILE A 64 7.67 -3.42 10.89
C ILE A 64 8.20 -4.03 9.59
N ARG A 65 9.30 -3.52 9.04
CA ARG A 65 9.91 -4.08 7.83
C ARG A 65 10.72 -5.34 8.08
N GLY A 66 11.10 -5.60 9.32
CA GLY A 66 11.83 -6.80 9.73
C GLY A 66 10.94 -7.98 10.08
N THR A 67 9.61 -7.81 10.09
CA THR A 67 8.65 -8.87 10.45
C THR A 67 7.65 -9.14 9.32
N PRO A 68 7.22 -10.41 9.09
CA PRO A 68 6.24 -10.72 8.06
C PRO A 68 4.86 -10.08 8.34
N LEU A 69 4.24 -9.52 7.31
CA LEU A 69 2.91 -8.91 7.40
C LEU A 69 1.85 -9.86 7.98
N LEU A 70 1.88 -11.14 7.59
CA LEU A 70 0.96 -12.15 8.12
C LEU A 70 1.11 -12.34 9.65
N VAL A 71 2.35 -12.30 10.16
CA VAL A 71 2.62 -12.39 11.60
C VAL A 71 2.04 -11.17 12.32
N GLN A 72 2.21 -9.98 11.74
CA GLN A 72 1.64 -8.74 12.29
C GLN A 72 0.09 -8.82 12.37
N LEU A 73 -0.56 -9.35 11.31
CA LEU A 73 -2.00 -9.63 11.32
C LEU A 73 -2.41 -10.55 12.47
N TYR A 74 -1.67 -11.64 12.69
CA TYR A 74 -1.98 -12.60 13.75
C TYR A 74 -1.75 -12.01 15.14
N VAL A 75 -0.70 -11.22 15.35
CA VAL A 75 -0.43 -10.55 16.62
C VAL A 75 -1.57 -9.61 16.99
N ILE A 76 -2.07 -8.83 16.04
CA ILE A 76 -3.17 -7.89 16.30
C ILE A 76 -4.49 -8.65 16.50
N PHE A 77 -4.84 -9.56 15.58
CA PHE A 77 -6.16 -10.17 15.59
C PHE A 77 -6.32 -11.25 16.68
N TYR A 78 -5.32 -12.11 16.88
CA TYR A 78 -5.37 -13.18 17.88
C TYR A 78 -4.64 -12.85 19.19
N GLY A 79 -3.72 -11.89 19.17
CA GLY A 79 -2.94 -11.51 20.34
C GLY A 79 -3.65 -10.50 21.23
N LEU A 80 -4.21 -9.42 20.67
CA LEU A 80 -4.87 -8.36 21.44
C LEU A 80 -6.07 -8.82 22.29
N PRO A 81 -6.87 -9.81 21.89
CA PRO A 81 -7.93 -10.34 22.73
C PRO A 81 -7.46 -10.85 24.10
N LYS A 82 -6.22 -11.35 24.20
CA LYS A 82 -5.62 -11.75 25.48
C LYS A 82 -5.34 -10.57 26.42
N LEU A 83 -5.28 -9.36 25.86
CA LEU A 83 -5.13 -8.11 26.61
C LEU A 83 -6.48 -7.40 26.82
N GLY A 84 -7.60 -8.07 26.51
CA GLY A 84 -8.95 -7.53 26.64
C GLY A 84 -9.42 -6.65 25.48
N VAL A 85 -8.62 -6.51 24.42
CA VAL A 85 -8.97 -5.69 23.23
C VAL A 85 -9.42 -6.62 22.11
N ILE A 86 -10.71 -6.64 21.82
CA ILE A 86 -11.30 -7.44 20.74
C ILE A 86 -11.64 -6.52 19.59
N LEU A 87 -11.06 -6.80 18.43
CA LEU A 87 -11.31 -6.05 17.20
C LEU A 87 -11.92 -6.97 16.14
N ASP A 88 -12.86 -6.43 15.38
CA ASP A 88 -13.38 -7.13 14.20
C ASP A 88 -12.30 -7.35 13.14
N PRO A 89 -12.44 -8.38 12.28
CA PRO A 89 -11.44 -8.70 11.25
C PRO A 89 -11.07 -7.53 10.33
N PHE A 90 -12.06 -6.80 9.81
CA PHE A 90 -11.84 -5.72 8.86
C PHE A 90 -11.08 -4.52 9.46
N PRO A 91 -11.46 -3.97 10.63
CA PRO A 91 -10.65 -2.97 11.34
C PRO A 91 -9.24 -3.45 11.69
N SER A 92 -9.08 -4.72 12.11
CA SER A 92 -7.77 -5.30 12.39
C SER A 92 -6.86 -5.28 11.17
N ALA A 93 -7.40 -5.65 10.00
CA ALA A 93 -6.68 -5.60 8.73
C ALA A 93 -6.29 -4.15 8.37
N ILE A 94 -7.22 -3.19 8.50
CA ILE A 94 -6.91 -1.76 8.23
C ILE A 94 -5.74 -1.29 9.08
N ILE A 95 -5.76 -1.56 10.39
CA ILE A 95 -4.69 -1.12 11.31
C ILE A 95 -3.34 -1.69 10.87
N VAL A 96 -3.29 -3.01 10.65
CA VAL A 96 -2.03 -3.68 10.31
C VAL A 96 -1.50 -3.24 8.95
N PHE A 97 -2.34 -3.20 7.92
CA PHE A 97 -1.90 -2.77 6.59
C PHE A 97 -1.47 -1.30 6.58
N SER A 98 -2.16 -0.44 7.33
CA SER A 98 -1.78 0.98 7.45
C SER A 98 -0.42 1.16 8.12
N ILE A 99 -0.18 0.44 9.20
CA ILE A 99 1.10 0.49 9.94
C ILE A 99 2.21 -0.11 9.09
N ASN A 100 1.96 -1.26 8.44
CA ASN A 100 2.96 -1.93 7.61
C ASN A 100 3.35 -1.08 6.41
N GLU A 101 2.39 -0.70 5.58
CA GLU A 101 2.65 0.09 4.38
C GLU A 101 3.17 1.50 4.70
N GLY A 102 2.72 2.07 5.82
CA GLY A 102 3.25 3.34 6.32
C GLY A 102 4.76 3.32 6.56
N ALA A 103 5.30 2.20 7.03
CA ALA A 103 6.75 2.04 7.22
C ALA A 103 7.51 1.92 5.89
N TYR A 104 6.95 1.20 4.91
CA TYR A 104 7.57 1.08 3.58
C TYR A 104 7.52 2.41 2.83
N CYS A 105 6.35 3.06 2.76
CA CYS A 105 6.20 4.37 2.11
C CYS A 105 7.02 5.48 2.79
N ALA A 106 7.18 5.44 4.11
CA ALA A 106 8.02 6.41 4.83
C ALA A 106 9.48 6.36 4.37
N GLU A 107 9.99 5.17 4.10
CA GLU A 107 11.37 4.99 3.66
C GLU A 107 11.57 5.42 2.20
N THR A 108 10.60 5.14 1.31
CA THR A 108 10.66 5.63 -0.08
C THR A 108 10.56 7.15 -0.14
N MET A 109 9.64 7.75 0.63
CA MET A 109 9.52 9.22 0.75
C MET A 109 10.79 9.86 1.30
N ARG A 110 11.41 9.27 2.36
CA ARG A 110 12.68 9.76 2.90
C ARG A 110 13.77 9.73 1.82
N ALA A 111 13.90 8.61 1.11
CA ALA A 111 14.87 8.47 0.03
C ALA A 111 14.64 9.48 -1.10
N ALA A 112 13.39 9.73 -1.46
CA ALA A 112 13.04 10.73 -2.45
C ALA A 112 13.37 12.16 -2.00
N LEU A 113 13.12 12.50 -0.73
CA LEU A 113 13.52 13.79 -0.16
C LEU A 113 15.06 13.97 -0.16
N GLU A 114 15.79 12.93 0.20
CA GLU A 114 17.26 12.94 0.23
C GLU A 114 17.89 12.90 -1.18
N SER A 115 17.15 12.50 -2.20
CA SER A 115 17.62 12.52 -3.60
C SER A 115 17.67 13.92 -4.22
N VAL A 116 17.00 14.90 -3.63
CA VAL A 116 17.07 16.29 -4.09
C VAL A 116 18.45 16.86 -3.77
N PRO A 117 19.19 17.37 -4.78
CA PRO A 117 20.55 17.88 -4.56
C PRO A 117 20.59 18.99 -3.52
N ALA A 118 21.55 18.94 -2.58
CA ALA A 118 21.71 19.94 -1.51
C ALA A 118 21.84 21.38 -2.05
N GLY A 119 22.48 21.55 -3.21
CA GLY A 119 22.60 22.85 -3.87
C GLY A 119 21.26 23.51 -4.21
N GLN A 120 20.16 22.74 -4.34
CA GLN A 120 18.82 23.31 -4.52
C GLN A 120 18.34 24.04 -3.26
N MET A 121 18.66 23.51 -2.08
CA MET A 121 18.34 24.17 -0.81
C MET A 121 19.24 25.40 -0.61
N GLU A 122 20.54 25.27 -0.88
CA GLU A 122 21.51 26.36 -0.79
C GLU A 122 21.14 27.53 -1.70
N ALA A 123 20.80 27.25 -2.97
CA ALA A 123 20.32 28.27 -3.92
C ALA A 123 19.05 28.98 -3.42
N GLY A 124 18.12 28.23 -2.80
CA GLY A 124 16.93 28.82 -2.19
C GLY A 124 17.28 29.81 -1.07
N TYR A 125 18.23 29.46 -0.20
CA TYR A 125 18.70 30.39 0.86
C TYR A 125 19.40 31.61 0.28
N CYS A 126 20.20 31.45 -0.78
CA CYS A 126 20.90 32.58 -1.43
C CYS A 126 19.93 33.63 -1.99
N VAL A 127 18.73 33.25 -2.42
CA VAL A 127 17.70 34.19 -2.87
C VAL A 127 16.75 34.64 -1.78
N GLY A 128 17.08 34.37 -0.49
CA GLY A 128 16.34 34.85 0.67
C GLY A 128 15.08 34.04 1.03
N MET A 129 14.93 32.81 0.49
CA MET A 129 13.81 31.94 0.86
C MET A 129 14.03 31.34 2.26
N ASN A 130 12.95 31.29 3.06
CA ASN A 130 12.98 30.54 4.32
C ASN A 130 12.80 29.03 4.08
N TYR A 131 13.09 28.22 5.10
CA TYR A 131 13.03 26.74 5.03
C TYR A 131 11.69 26.23 4.47
N LEU A 132 10.56 26.76 4.97
CA LEU A 132 9.23 26.32 4.52
C LEU A 132 8.96 26.64 3.06
N GLN A 133 9.43 27.81 2.58
CA GLN A 133 9.33 28.19 1.17
C GLN A 133 10.18 27.27 0.29
N ILE A 134 11.41 26.94 0.71
CA ILE A 134 12.28 26.00 0.02
C ILE A 134 11.64 24.62 -0.06
N MET A 135 11.17 24.10 1.09
CA MET A 135 10.49 22.81 1.12
C MET A 135 9.29 22.77 0.18
N ARG A 136 8.38 23.74 0.28
CA ARG A 136 7.14 23.73 -0.49
C ARG A 136 7.34 23.99 -1.98
N ARG A 137 8.29 24.85 -2.37
CA ARG A 137 8.47 25.31 -3.76
C ARG A 137 9.56 24.57 -4.53
N ILE A 138 10.54 24.01 -3.83
CA ILE A 138 11.72 23.39 -4.46
C ILE A 138 11.79 21.89 -4.14
N VAL A 139 11.88 21.52 -2.86
CA VAL A 139 12.18 20.14 -2.44
C VAL A 139 11.00 19.21 -2.66
N LEU A 140 9.83 19.51 -2.05
CA LEU A 140 8.65 18.63 -2.11
C LEU A 140 8.17 18.35 -3.54
N PRO A 141 8.10 19.31 -4.47
CA PRO A 141 7.69 19.01 -5.86
C PRO A 141 8.63 18.06 -6.58
N GLN A 142 9.94 18.19 -6.33
CA GLN A 142 10.95 17.30 -6.92
C GLN A 142 10.90 15.92 -6.29
N ALA A 143 10.89 15.84 -4.96
CA ALA A 143 10.79 14.60 -4.22
C ALA A 143 9.50 13.83 -4.58
N PHE A 144 8.36 14.51 -4.71
CA PHE A 144 7.09 13.88 -5.09
C PHE A 144 7.15 13.21 -6.47
N ARG A 145 7.82 13.83 -7.44
CA ARG A 145 8.01 13.21 -8.77
C ARG A 145 8.84 11.94 -8.69
N THR A 146 9.89 11.95 -7.88
CA THR A 146 10.77 10.78 -7.67
C THR A 146 10.04 9.67 -6.93
N ASP A 147 9.16 10.02 -5.96
CA ASP A 147 8.48 9.06 -5.10
C ASP A 147 7.15 8.53 -5.69
N PHE A 148 6.57 9.21 -6.67
CA PHE A 148 5.28 8.82 -7.24
C PHE A 148 5.25 7.40 -7.82
N PRO A 149 6.26 6.93 -8.60
CA PRO A 149 6.29 5.55 -9.09
C PRO A 149 6.39 4.52 -7.95
N PRO A 150 7.32 4.60 -6.97
CA PRO A 150 7.36 3.67 -5.86
C PRO A 150 6.07 3.66 -5.03
N LEU A 151 5.47 4.83 -4.72
CA LEU A 151 4.20 4.89 -3.99
C LEU A 151 3.05 4.23 -4.75
N SER A 152 2.99 4.43 -6.08
CA SER A 152 1.98 3.77 -6.90
C SER A 152 2.19 2.25 -6.93
N ASN A 153 3.43 1.77 -6.98
CA ASN A 153 3.75 0.35 -6.88
C ASN A 153 3.35 -0.24 -5.52
N SER A 154 3.54 0.51 -4.44
CA SER A 154 3.07 0.16 -3.09
C SER A 154 1.55 -0.03 -3.05
N LEU A 155 0.78 0.88 -3.63
CA LEU A 155 -0.68 0.74 -3.74
C LEU A 155 -1.08 -0.52 -4.51
N ILE A 156 -0.44 -0.81 -5.64
CA ILE A 156 -0.70 -2.01 -6.44
C ILE A 156 -0.33 -3.28 -5.68
N SER A 157 0.76 -3.27 -4.93
CA SER A 157 1.15 -4.40 -4.07
C SER A 157 0.14 -4.63 -2.96
N MET A 158 -0.32 -3.57 -2.30
CA MET A 158 -1.30 -3.66 -1.23
C MET A 158 -2.61 -4.34 -1.68
N VAL A 159 -3.07 -4.13 -2.92
CA VAL A 159 -4.24 -4.86 -3.46
C VAL A 159 -4.03 -6.38 -3.38
N LYS A 160 -2.83 -6.87 -3.67
CA LYS A 160 -2.51 -8.30 -3.60
C LYS A 160 -2.36 -8.76 -2.15
N ASP A 161 -1.77 -7.94 -1.31
CA ASP A 161 -1.52 -8.24 0.10
C ASP A 161 -2.81 -8.35 0.91
N THR A 162 -3.92 -7.74 0.45
CA THR A 162 -5.24 -7.93 1.06
C THR A 162 -5.65 -9.39 1.13
N SER A 163 -5.16 -10.26 0.25
CA SER A 163 -5.39 -11.71 0.30
C SER A 163 -4.93 -12.35 1.62
N LEU A 164 -3.95 -11.76 2.30
CA LEU A 164 -3.50 -12.21 3.61
C LEU A 164 -4.57 -12.02 4.69
N ALA A 165 -5.48 -11.06 4.51
CA ALA A 165 -6.58 -10.81 5.44
C ALA A 165 -7.60 -11.96 5.49
N ALA A 166 -7.61 -12.85 4.50
CA ALA A 166 -8.37 -14.11 4.55
C ALA A 166 -8.01 -14.96 5.79
N ASN A 167 -6.73 -14.90 6.22
CA ASN A 167 -6.26 -15.66 7.39
C ASN A 167 -6.81 -15.15 8.73
N ILE A 168 -7.38 -13.96 8.75
CA ILE A 168 -8.10 -13.38 9.87
C ILE A 168 -9.59 -13.21 9.57
N THR A 169 -10.12 -14.04 8.68
CA THR A 169 -11.53 -14.17 8.31
C THR A 169 -12.17 -12.96 7.62
N VAL A 170 -11.40 -12.04 7.06
CA VAL A 170 -11.93 -10.97 6.19
C VAL A 170 -12.46 -11.58 4.90
N MET A 171 -13.74 -11.32 4.59
CA MET A 171 -14.43 -11.86 3.41
C MET A 171 -14.08 -11.07 2.14
N GLU A 172 -12.80 -11.03 1.78
CA GLU A 172 -12.30 -10.46 0.54
C GLU A 172 -12.27 -11.50 -0.61
N MET A 173 -11.75 -11.15 -1.79
CA MET A 173 -11.77 -12.01 -3.00
C MET A 173 -11.18 -13.40 -2.75
N PHE A 174 -10.03 -13.50 -2.10
CA PHE A 174 -9.32 -14.76 -1.89
C PHE A 174 -10.10 -15.67 -0.92
N MET A 175 -10.63 -15.11 0.18
CA MET A 175 -11.48 -15.84 1.12
C MET A 175 -12.77 -16.33 0.46
N ALA A 176 -13.40 -15.51 -0.40
CA ALA A 176 -14.56 -15.92 -1.18
C ALA A 176 -14.23 -17.11 -2.09
N THR A 177 -13.08 -17.05 -2.76
CA THR A 177 -12.57 -18.14 -3.60
C THR A 177 -12.34 -19.42 -2.80
N GLN A 178 -11.68 -19.35 -1.63
CA GLN A 178 -11.45 -20.50 -0.77
C GLN A 178 -12.76 -21.20 -0.37
N ARG A 179 -13.82 -20.43 -0.08
CA ARG A 179 -15.14 -20.99 0.22
C ARG A 179 -15.79 -21.71 -0.95
N ILE A 180 -15.59 -21.21 -2.17
CA ILE A 180 -16.08 -21.86 -3.38
C ILE A 180 -15.28 -23.14 -3.64
N VAL A 181 -13.94 -23.07 -3.52
CA VAL A 181 -13.06 -24.25 -3.63
C VAL A 181 -13.47 -25.35 -2.67
N ALA A 182 -13.75 -25.02 -1.42
CA ALA A 182 -14.18 -26.00 -0.40
C ALA A 182 -15.51 -26.72 -0.75
N ARG A 183 -16.36 -26.13 -1.61
CA ARG A 183 -17.63 -26.72 -2.04
C ARG A 183 -17.53 -27.47 -3.37
N THR A 184 -16.67 -27.02 -4.26
CA THR A 184 -16.61 -27.55 -5.64
C THR A 184 -15.50 -28.57 -5.85
N TYR A 185 -14.47 -28.54 -4.97
CA TYR A 185 -13.22 -29.32 -5.08
C TYR A 185 -12.45 -29.09 -6.38
N GLU A 186 -12.52 -27.85 -6.95
CA GLU A 186 -11.83 -27.46 -8.17
C GLU A 186 -10.81 -26.33 -7.91
N PRO A 187 -9.73 -26.59 -7.12
CA PRO A 187 -8.82 -25.53 -6.65
C PRO A 187 -8.04 -24.87 -7.79
N LEU A 188 -7.56 -25.65 -8.77
CA LEU A 188 -6.73 -25.10 -9.85
C LEU A 188 -7.48 -24.01 -10.63
N VAL A 189 -8.71 -24.33 -11.07
CA VAL A 189 -9.49 -23.46 -11.93
C VAL A 189 -9.91 -22.19 -11.20
N LEU A 190 -10.35 -22.32 -9.93
CA LEU A 190 -10.81 -21.19 -9.13
C LEU A 190 -9.67 -20.28 -8.65
N TYR A 191 -8.50 -20.85 -8.31
CA TYR A 191 -7.33 -20.01 -7.99
C TYR A 191 -6.74 -19.33 -9.23
N MET A 192 -6.84 -19.92 -10.41
CA MET A 192 -6.52 -19.23 -11.65
C MET A 192 -7.50 -18.08 -11.93
N GLU A 193 -8.80 -18.30 -11.71
CA GLU A 193 -9.83 -17.28 -11.88
C GLU A 193 -9.60 -16.06 -10.97
N VAL A 194 -9.41 -16.26 -9.67
CA VAL A 194 -9.12 -15.14 -8.76
C VAL A 194 -7.79 -14.46 -9.10
N GLY A 195 -6.80 -15.22 -9.55
CA GLY A 195 -5.52 -14.66 -10.04
C GLY A 195 -5.74 -13.73 -11.23
N LEU A 196 -6.61 -14.08 -12.16
CA LEU A 196 -6.99 -13.23 -13.31
C LEU A 196 -7.75 -11.97 -12.85
N ILE A 197 -8.61 -12.07 -11.83
CA ILE A 197 -9.32 -10.90 -11.28
C ILE A 197 -8.33 -9.96 -10.59
N TYR A 198 -7.37 -10.47 -9.80
CA TYR A 198 -6.28 -9.65 -9.24
C TYR A 198 -5.45 -8.98 -10.34
N LEU A 199 -5.12 -9.72 -11.40
CA LEU A 199 -4.39 -9.18 -12.55
C LEU A 199 -5.17 -8.04 -13.22
N LEU A 200 -6.48 -8.17 -13.38
CA LEU A 200 -7.35 -7.11 -13.90
C LEU A 200 -7.26 -5.85 -13.05
N PHE A 201 -7.42 -5.96 -11.71
CA PHE A 201 -7.35 -4.84 -10.79
C PHE A 201 -5.96 -4.17 -10.83
N CYS A 202 -4.89 -4.95 -10.77
CA CYS A 202 -3.52 -4.44 -10.88
C CYS A 202 -3.25 -3.79 -12.23
N THR A 203 -3.80 -4.30 -13.32
CA THR A 203 -3.65 -3.72 -14.66
C THR A 203 -4.31 -2.36 -14.75
N VAL A 204 -5.53 -2.22 -14.23
CA VAL A 204 -6.25 -0.93 -14.18
C VAL A 204 -5.45 0.10 -13.37
N LEU A 205 -4.96 -0.29 -12.19
CA LEU A 205 -4.13 0.59 -11.36
C LEU A 205 -2.82 0.97 -12.05
N THR A 206 -2.18 0.04 -12.76
CA THR A 206 -0.97 0.32 -13.53
C THR A 206 -1.23 1.31 -14.67
N TRP A 207 -2.38 1.27 -15.32
CA TRP A 207 -2.76 2.28 -16.31
C TRP A 207 -2.93 3.66 -15.69
N VAL A 208 -3.59 3.74 -14.52
CA VAL A 208 -3.73 4.99 -13.76
C VAL A 208 -2.36 5.53 -13.36
N GLN A 209 -1.47 4.67 -12.83
CA GLN A 209 -0.08 5.03 -12.50
C GLN A 209 0.64 5.64 -13.71
N ARG A 210 0.67 4.94 -14.86
CA ARG A 210 1.34 5.42 -16.08
C ARG A 210 0.77 6.76 -16.57
N ALA A 211 -0.54 6.97 -16.46
CA ALA A 211 -1.16 8.24 -16.79
C ALA A 211 -0.70 9.37 -15.84
N GLY A 212 -0.59 9.07 -14.54
CA GLY A 212 -0.06 9.99 -13.54
C GLY A 212 1.41 10.36 -13.80
N GLU A 213 2.26 9.35 -14.04
CA GLU A 213 3.68 9.56 -14.38
C GLU A 213 3.87 10.43 -15.61
N LYS A 214 3.09 10.18 -16.68
CA LYS A 214 3.14 11.00 -17.89
C LYS A 214 2.81 12.47 -17.61
N ARG A 215 1.81 12.75 -16.78
CA ARG A 215 1.43 14.12 -16.41
C ARG A 215 2.49 14.80 -15.56
N LEU A 216 3.08 14.10 -14.59
CA LEU A 216 4.14 14.62 -13.73
C LEU A 216 5.42 14.93 -14.54
N ASN A 217 5.77 14.09 -15.51
CA ASN A 217 6.93 14.28 -16.37
C ASN A 217 6.72 15.38 -17.42
N ALA A 218 5.48 15.57 -17.90
CA ALA A 218 5.17 16.62 -18.86
C ALA A 218 5.22 18.04 -18.26
N SER A 219 4.98 18.16 -16.94
CA SER A 219 4.91 19.45 -16.22
C SER A 219 6.26 19.95 -15.68
N GLY A 220 7.38 19.34 -16.01
CA GLY A 220 8.66 19.82 -15.53
C GLY A 220 9.90 19.18 -16.13
N TYR A 221 10.78 20.02 -16.59
CA TYR A 221 12.16 19.79 -17.01
C TYR A 221 12.40 18.55 -17.89
N ARG A 222 12.52 18.79 -19.20
CA ARG A 222 13.22 17.90 -20.12
C ARG A 222 14.61 17.63 -19.52
N LYS A 223 14.92 16.37 -19.22
CA LYS A 223 16.31 15.95 -19.02
C LYS A 223 17.03 16.22 -20.36
N GLU A 224 17.94 17.16 -20.37
CA GLU A 224 18.99 17.21 -21.37
C GLU A 224 19.93 16.04 -21.17
#